data_fd7e410e60da12da7088d84006826518
#
_entry.id   fd7e410e60da12da7088d84006826518
#
_cell.length_a   1.000
_cell.length_b   1.000
_cell.length_c   1.000
_cell.angle_alpha   90.00
_cell.angle_beta   90.00
_cell.angle_gamma   90.00
#
_symmetry.space_group_name_H-M   'P 1'
#
loop_
_entity.id
_entity.type
_entity.pdbx_description
1 polymer ?
#
loop_
_entity_poly.entity_id
_entity_poly.type
_entity_poly.pdbx_seq_one_letter_code
_entity_poly.pdbx_strand_id
1 'polypeptide(L)'
;ATIRVHDVRIQPRQGLPVVQWFYNDAILDWYRLKPFEEAFWTRVAPYMRNLVEHGQDTIYTPVFTPPLDGVKRPSQLLKIVRTGPDAYAFGWEDVKRYVDLATACGIRNFEWTHLFTQWGVKHAIRIYEGQGEEGRLLWPPETGATSNTYRAFLAQFLPEFKAFLDREGLLERSFFHVSDEPHG
;
A
#
# COMPACT_ATOMS: atom_id res chain seq x y z
N ALA A 1 -2.98 -6.01 46.45
CA ALA A 1 -1.94 -5.61 45.49
C ALA A 1 -1.65 -4.13 45.68
N THR A 2 -0.39 -3.73 45.74
CA THR A 2 0.00 -2.32 45.87
C THR A 2 0.49 -1.86 44.49
N ILE A 3 -0.11 -0.79 43.98
CA ILE A 3 0.32 -0.16 42.73
C ILE A 3 1.17 1.07 43.11
N ARG A 4 2.38 1.15 42.57
CA ARG A 4 3.23 2.30 42.72
C ARG A 4 3.20 3.12 41.44
N VAL A 5 2.69 4.34 41.51
CA VAL A 5 2.73 5.30 40.41
C VAL A 5 3.97 6.14 40.52
N HIS A 6 4.75 6.22 39.44
CA HIS A 6 5.95 7.04 39.35
C HIS A 6 5.63 8.32 38.58
N ASP A 7 6.24 9.44 38.99
CA ASP A 7 6.15 10.70 38.26
C ASP A 7 7.09 10.70 37.06
N VAL A 8 6.76 9.87 36.06
CA VAL A 8 7.50 9.72 34.80
C VAL A 8 6.53 9.91 33.65
N ARG A 9 6.85 10.77 32.73
CA ARG A 9 6.16 10.93 31.46
C ARG A 9 6.89 10.19 30.36
N ILE A 10 6.20 9.30 29.68
CA ILE A 10 6.71 8.68 28.46
C ILE A 10 6.60 9.74 27.36
N GLN A 11 7.75 10.11 26.80
CA GLN A 11 7.79 11.04 25.66
C GLN A 11 7.21 10.36 24.42
N PRO A 12 6.54 11.12 23.54
CA PRO A 12 6.14 10.61 22.24
C PRO A 12 7.35 10.01 21.53
N ARG A 13 7.16 8.86 20.89
CA ARG A 13 8.22 8.17 20.16
C ARG A 13 8.82 9.10 19.10
N GLN A 14 10.14 9.18 19.08
CA GLN A 14 10.90 9.95 18.10
C GLN A 14 11.98 9.05 17.49
N GLY A 15 12.17 9.14 16.17
CA GLY A 15 13.28 8.52 15.48
C GLY A 15 13.14 7.03 15.16
N LEU A 16 12.04 6.35 15.54
CA LEU A 16 11.76 4.98 15.14
C LEU A 16 10.40 4.93 14.45
N PRO A 17 10.34 4.80 13.12
CA PRO A 17 9.10 4.61 12.39
C PRO A 17 8.36 3.36 12.86
N VAL A 18 7.04 3.47 13.02
CA VAL A 18 6.18 2.35 13.42
C VAL A 18 5.03 2.23 12.47
N VAL A 19 4.95 1.09 11.83
CA VAL A 19 3.85 0.67 10.98
C VAL A 19 3.11 -0.51 11.59
N GLN A 20 1.81 -0.48 11.51
CA GLN A 20 0.95 -1.64 11.68
C GLN A 20 0.02 -1.68 10.48
N TRP A 21 -0.01 -2.81 9.81
CA TRP A 21 -0.80 -2.92 8.60
C TRP A 21 -2.29 -2.98 8.93
N PHE A 22 -3.05 -2.19 8.19
CA PHE A 22 -4.47 -2.41 8.02
C PHE A 22 -4.79 -2.32 6.53
N TYR A 23 -5.88 -2.94 6.13
CA TYR A 23 -6.20 -3.06 4.71
C TYR A 23 -7.50 -2.36 4.39
N ASN A 24 -7.49 -1.60 3.32
CA ASN A 24 -8.64 -0.84 2.86
C ASN A 24 -9.84 -1.75 2.53
N ASP A 25 -9.59 -2.97 2.05
CA ASP A 25 -10.64 -3.94 1.76
C ASP A 25 -11.48 -4.30 3.01
N ALA A 26 -10.86 -4.39 4.18
CA ALA A 26 -11.59 -4.63 5.42
C ALA A 26 -12.57 -3.48 5.76
N ILE A 27 -12.16 -2.23 5.52
CA ILE A 27 -13.02 -1.05 5.70
C ILE A 27 -14.14 -1.05 4.66
N LEU A 28 -13.80 -1.30 3.39
CA LEU A 28 -14.74 -1.37 2.30
C LEU A 28 -15.83 -2.41 2.55
N ASP A 29 -15.44 -3.62 2.99
CA ASP A 29 -16.36 -4.73 3.24
C ASP A 29 -17.24 -4.47 4.47
N TRP A 30 -16.64 -4.01 5.58
CA TRP A 30 -17.39 -3.73 6.80
C TRP A 30 -18.46 -2.66 6.62
N TYR A 31 -18.13 -1.57 5.92
CA TYR A 31 -19.05 -0.47 5.69
C TYR A 31 -19.82 -0.58 4.38
N ARG A 32 -19.62 -1.64 3.60
CA ARG A 32 -20.26 -1.88 2.29
C ARG A 32 -20.06 -0.70 1.33
N LEU A 33 -18.81 -0.23 1.25
CA LEU A 33 -18.43 0.89 0.41
C LEU A 33 -17.84 0.41 -0.92
N LYS A 34 -17.96 1.25 -1.93
CA LYS A 34 -17.20 1.07 -3.15
C LYS A 34 -15.81 1.69 -3.03
N PRO A 35 -14.78 1.09 -3.67
CA PRO A 35 -13.44 1.62 -3.66
C PRO A 35 -13.38 3.04 -4.21
N PHE A 36 -12.64 3.91 -3.51
CA PHE A 36 -12.24 5.25 -3.94
C PHE A 36 -13.37 6.25 -4.19
N GLU A 37 -14.62 5.95 -3.82
CA GLU A 37 -15.69 6.94 -3.73
C GLU A 37 -15.51 7.87 -2.51
N GLU A 38 -16.19 9.03 -2.48
CA GLU A 38 -16.09 10.00 -1.37
C GLU A 38 -16.39 9.39 0.01
N ALA A 39 -17.32 8.44 0.06
CA ALA A 39 -17.65 7.73 1.29
C ALA A 39 -16.47 6.90 1.82
N PHE A 40 -15.64 6.31 0.94
CA PHE A 40 -14.42 5.61 1.34
C PHE A 40 -13.42 6.59 1.96
N TRP A 41 -13.10 7.69 1.30
CA TRP A 41 -12.13 8.68 1.80
C TRP A 41 -12.55 9.26 3.16
N THR A 42 -13.83 9.58 3.30
CA THR A 42 -14.39 10.05 4.57
C THR A 42 -14.26 9.01 5.68
N ARG A 43 -14.39 7.73 5.33
CA ARG A 43 -14.39 6.62 6.31
C ARG A 43 -12.98 6.20 6.72
N VAL A 44 -12.00 6.24 5.82
CA VAL A 44 -10.62 5.82 6.12
C VAL A 44 -9.87 6.85 6.98
N ALA A 45 -10.17 8.13 6.86
CA ALA A 45 -9.51 9.20 7.60
C ALA A 45 -9.54 9.05 9.15
N PRO A 46 -10.66 8.69 9.80
CA PRO A 46 -10.67 8.40 11.23
C PRO A 46 -9.74 7.27 11.65
N TYR A 47 -9.58 6.23 10.83
CA TYR A 47 -8.64 5.12 11.09
C TYR A 47 -7.20 5.62 11.03
N MET A 48 -6.85 6.42 10.03
CA MET A 48 -5.52 7.03 9.95
C MET A 48 -5.21 7.92 11.16
N ARG A 49 -6.16 8.74 11.61
CA ARG A 49 -6.00 9.54 12.84
C ARG A 49 -5.81 8.66 14.07
N ASN A 50 -6.59 7.60 14.19
CA ASN A 50 -6.48 6.66 15.29
C ASN A 50 -5.08 6.01 15.36
N LEU A 51 -4.50 5.63 14.21
CA LEU A 51 -3.13 5.13 14.15
C LEU A 51 -2.14 6.15 14.74
N VAL A 52 -2.23 7.41 14.33
CA VAL A 52 -1.34 8.49 14.80
C VAL A 52 -1.52 8.74 16.31
N GLU A 53 -2.75 8.79 16.79
CA GLU A 53 -3.07 8.98 18.21
C GLU A 53 -2.49 7.85 19.08
N HIS A 54 -2.29 6.66 18.50
CA HIS A 54 -1.71 5.50 19.19
C HIS A 54 -0.20 5.28 18.86
N GLY A 55 0.46 6.33 18.35
CA GLY A 55 1.92 6.38 18.21
C GLY A 55 2.49 5.75 16.94
N GLN A 56 1.66 5.49 15.94
CA GLN A 56 2.11 5.10 14.61
C GLN A 56 2.33 6.33 13.74
N ASP A 57 3.40 6.34 13.00
CA ASP A 57 3.78 7.45 12.13
C ASP A 57 4.00 7.03 10.67
N THR A 58 3.87 5.74 10.42
CA THR A 58 4.05 5.12 9.11
C THR A 58 2.79 4.35 8.72
N ILE A 59 2.39 4.46 7.46
CA ILE A 59 1.21 3.75 6.95
C ILE A 59 1.58 2.87 5.76
N TYR A 60 0.99 1.67 5.73
CA TYR A 60 1.05 0.80 4.57
C TYR A 60 0.22 1.40 3.42
N THR A 61 0.83 1.56 2.25
CA THR A 61 0.22 2.20 1.08
C THR A 61 0.03 1.18 -0.03
N PRO A 62 -1.22 0.72 -0.26
CA PRO A 62 -1.52 -0.35 -1.20
C PRO A 62 -1.54 0.16 -2.65
N VAL A 63 -0.37 0.48 -3.20
CA VAL A 63 -0.21 0.78 -4.64
C VAL A 63 -0.76 -0.38 -5.46
N PHE A 64 -0.43 -1.60 -5.04
CA PHE A 64 -1.04 -2.84 -5.53
C PHE A 64 -1.87 -3.50 -4.42
N THR A 65 -2.68 -4.49 -4.78
CA THR A 65 -3.37 -5.31 -3.78
C THR A 65 -2.33 -6.05 -2.92
N PRO A 66 -2.41 -5.95 -1.58
CA PRO A 66 -1.46 -6.60 -0.71
C PRO A 66 -1.32 -8.10 -0.99
N PRO A 67 -0.10 -8.65 -1.04
CA PRO A 67 0.14 -10.08 -1.30
C PRO A 67 -0.09 -10.90 -0.04
N LEU A 68 -1.34 -10.96 0.42
CA LEU A 68 -1.73 -11.74 1.58
C LEU A 68 -2.34 -13.08 1.18
N ASP A 69 -2.38 -13.96 2.17
CA ASP A 69 -3.10 -15.21 2.09
C ASP A 69 -4.58 -15.01 1.84
N GLY A 70 -5.12 -15.83 0.95
CA GLY A 70 -6.52 -15.83 0.61
C GLY A 70 -6.93 -14.86 -0.50
N VAL A 71 -8.19 -14.95 -0.88
CA VAL A 71 -8.79 -14.08 -1.89
C VAL A 71 -9.13 -12.75 -1.25
N LYS A 72 -8.43 -11.71 -1.69
CA LYS A 72 -8.68 -10.33 -1.27
C LYS A 72 -9.45 -9.59 -2.35
N ARG A 73 -10.32 -8.69 -1.91
CA ARG A 73 -10.94 -7.72 -2.81
C ARG A 73 -9.86 -6.79 -3.35
N PRO A 74 -9.80 -6.53 -4.67
CA PRO A 74 -8.85 -5.58 -5.22
C PRO A 74 -9.03 -4.20 -4.59
N SER A 75 -8.02 -3.74 -3.88
CA SER A 75 -8.00 -2.43 -3.20
C SER A 75 -6.77 -1.61 -3.57
N GLN A 76 -6.18 -1.90 -4.73
CA GLN A 76 -5.02 -1.16 -5.23
C GLN A 76 -5.40 0.29 -5.56
N LEU A 77 -4.54 1.22 -5.11
CA LEU A 77 -4.71 2.64 -5.36
C LEU A 77 -4.28 3.04 -6.78
N LEU A 78 -3.26 2.37 -7.33
CA LEU A 78 -2.74 2.69 -8.64
C LEU A 78 -3.71 2.19 -9.73
N LYS A 79 -4.20 3.12 -10.54
CA LYS A 79 -4.97 2.78 -11.73
C LYS A 79 -4.02 2.35 -12.85
N ILE A 80 -4.21 1.15 -13.36
CA ILE A 80 -3.40 0.61 -14.44
C ILE A 80 -4.28 0.34 -15.65
N VAL A 81 -3.81 0.81 -16.80
CA VAL A 81 -4.47 0.57 -18.09
C VAL A 81 -3.45 -0.10 -19.02
N ARG A 82 -3.83 -1.23 -19.59
CA ARG A 82 -3.03 -1.89 -20.62
C ARG A 82 -3.19 -1.13 -21.94
N THR A 83 -2.09 -0.61 -22.48
CA THR A 83 -2.06 0.16 -23.74
C THR A 83 -1.54 -0.66 -24.92
N GLY A 84 -0.99 -1.86 -24.65
CA GLY A 84 -0.49 -2.80 -25.63
C GLY A 84 -0.16 -4.15 -24.99
N PRO A 85 0.39 -5.13 -25.73
CA PRO A 85 0.69 -6.48 -25.22
C PRO A 85 1.50 -6.49 -23.91
N ASP A 86 2.54 -5.67 -23.82
CA ASP A 86 3.40 -5.48 -22.64
C ASP A 86 3.60 -3.99 -22.34
N ALA A 87 2.60 -3.14 -22.60
CA ALA A 87 2.65 -1.71 -22.39
C ALA A 87 1.53 -1.26 -21.44
N TYR A 88 1.88 -0.36 -20.51
CA TYR A 88 1.01 0.06 -19.43
C TYR A 88 1.05 1.57 -19.24
N ALA A 89 -0.09 2.15 -18.87
CA ALA A 89 -0.22 3.51 -18.37
C ALA A 89 -0.66 3.49 -16.90
N PHE A 90 -0.14 4.43 -16.11
CA PHE A 90 -0.34 4.50 -14.68
C PHE A 90 -1.02 5.79 -14.27
N GLY A 91 -2.16 5.70 -13.56
CA GLY A 91 -2.88 6.81 -12.96
C GLY A 91 -2.58 6.90 -11.47
N TRP A 92 -1.97 8.00 -11.05
CA TRP A 92 -1.47 8.21 -9.69
C TRP A 92 -2.41 9.02 -8.80
N GLU A 93 -3.57 9.41 -9.28
CA GLU A 93 -4.50 10.33 -8.61
C GLU A 93 -4.93 9.80 -7.25
N ASP A 94 -5.35 8.53 -7.16
CA ASP A 94 -5.81 7.94 -5.91
C ASP A 94 -4.65 7.61 -4.97
N VAL A 95 -3.47 7.27 -5.50
CA VAL A 95 -2.24 7.14 -4.69
C VAL A 95 -1.91 8.48 -4.04
N LYS A 96 -1.91 9.56 -4.83
CA LYS A 96 -1.67 10.91 -4.31
C LYS A 96 -2.71 11.30 -3.27
N ARG A 97 -3.99 11.08 -3.55
CA ARG A 97 -5.07 11.40 -2.63
C ARG A 97 -4.93 10.66 -1.29
N TYR A 98 -4.52 9.39 -1.33
CA TYR A 98 -4.26 8.60 -0.12
C TYR A 98 -3.12 9.16 0.68
N VAL A 99 -2.01 9.52 0.04
CA VAL A 99 -0.84 10.14 0.67
C VAL A 99 -1.18 11.50 1.28
N ASP A 100 -1.89 12.35 0.56
CA ASP A 100 -2.32 13.67 1.04
C ASP A 100 -3.23 13.52 2.27
N LEU A 101 -4.20 12.62 2.22
CA LEU A 101 -5.11 12.33 3.34
C LEU A 101 -4.35 11.80 4.57
N ALA A 102 -3.45 10.84 4.37
CA ALA A 102 -2.64 10.28 5.43
C ALA A 102 -1.75 11.35 6.07
N THR A 103 -1.13 12.20 5.26
CA THR A 103 -0.31 13.33 5.73
C THR A 103 -1.16 14.33 6.54
N ALA A 104 -2.35 14.67 6.06
CA ALA A 104 -3.29 15.53 6.78
C ALA A 104 -3.77 14.91 8.11
N CYS A 105 -3.79 13.58 8.23
CA CYS A 105 -4.08 12.87 9.48
C CYS A 105 -2.87 12.76 10.43
N GLY A 106 -1.67 13.17 10.01
CA GLY A 106 -0.45 13.18 10.85
C GLY A 106 0.54 12.04 10.54
N ILE A 107 0.29 11.22 9.53
CA ILE A 107 1.24 10.21 9.06
C ILE A 107 2.47 10.92 8.45
N ARG A 108 3.65 10.40 8.77
CA ARG A 108 4.92 10.97 8.33
C ARG A 108 5.60 10.18 7.23
N ASN A 109 5.45 8.86 7.27
CA ASN A 109 6.17 7.94 6.39
C ASN A 109 5.20 6.96 5.72
N PHE A 110 5.65 6.38 4.62
CA PHE A 110 4.88 5.46 3.79
C PHE A 110 5.65 4.17 3.57
N GLU A 111 5.07 3.04 3.92
CA GLU A 111 5.53 1.73 3.52
C GLU A 111 4.75 1.32 2.27
N TRP A 112 5.47 1.07 1.19
CA TRP A 112 4.88 0.75 -0.10
C TRP A 112 4.65 -0.75 -0.25
N THR A 113 3.63 -1.10 -1.02
CA THR A 113 3.27 -2.49 -1.29
C THR A 113 4.48 -3.30 -1.77
N HIS A 114 4.55 -4.55 -1.34
CA HIS A 114 5.54 -5.54 -1.80
C HIS A 114 5.61 -5.62 -3.32
N LEU A 115 6.81 -5.87 -3.81
CA LEU A 115 7.04 -6.13 -5.24
C LEU A 115 7.05 -7.63 -5.55
N PHE A 116 7.17 -8.48 -4.54
CA PHE A 116 7.19 -9.93 -4.68
C PHE A 116 6.33 -10.61 -3.61
N THR A 117 5.86 -11.82 -3.92
CA THR A 117 5.06 -12.60 -2.98
C THR A 117 5.86 -13.04 -1.77
N GLN A 118 5.16 -13.32 -0.67
CA GLN A 118 5.72 -13.91 0.54
C GLN A 118 6.23 -15.35 0.28
N TRP A 119 7.06 -15.85 1.19
CA TRP A 119 7.48 -17.26 1.28
C TRP A 119 8.10 -17.82 0.00
N GLY A 120 9.21 -17.25 -0.43
CA GLY A 120 10.05 -17.79 -1.48
C GLY A 120 9.95 -17.12 -2.84
N VAL A 121 9.19 -16.03 -2.97
CA VAL A 121 9.23 -15.16 -4.17
C VAL A 121 8.98 -15.91 -5.49
N LYS A 122 8.17 -16.97 -5.45
CA LYS A 122 7.95 -17.83 -6.61
C LYS A 122 7.15 -17.17 -7.72
N HIS A 123 6.15 -16.37 -7.35
CA HIS A 123 5.19 -15.78 -8.29
C HIS A 123 5.25 -14.25 -8.25
N ALA A 124 4.90 -13.63 -9.39
CA ALA A 124 4.60 -12.22 -9.45
C ALA A 124 3.38 -11.89 -8.56
N ILE A 125 3.38 -10.72 -7.95
CA ILE A 125 2.22 -10.28 -7.16
C ILE A 125 0.99 -10.11 -8.07
N ARG A 126 -0.19 -10.17 -7.46
CA ARG A 126 -1.46 -9.95 -8.17
C ARG A 126 -1.67 -8.46 -8.39
N ILE A 127 -1.62 -8.05 -9.63
CA ILE A 127 -1.88 -6.67 -10.05
C ILE A 127 -3.07 -6.68 -11.01
N TYR A 128 -3.93 -5.69 -10.85
CA TYR A 128 -5.18 -5.60 -11.60
C TYR A 128 -5.15 -4.45 -12.59
N GLU A 129 -5.68 -4.68 -13.78
CA GLU A 129 -6.08 -3.64 -14.70
C GLU A 129 -7.39 -3.02 -14.21
N GLY A 130 -7.50 -1.69 -14.24
CA GLY A 130 -8.65 -0.97 -13.67
C GLY A 130 -8.56 -0.82 -12.15
N GLN A 131 -9.72 -0.64 -11.54
CA GLN A 131 -9.86 -0.46 -10.08
C GLN A 131 -11.15 -1.12 -9.57
N GLY A 132 -11.12 -1.52 -8.31
CA GLY A 132 -12.29 -2.06 -7.62
C GLY A 132 -12.72 -3.43 -8.14
N GLU A 133 -14.03 -3.70 -8.08
CA GLU A 133 -14.60 -5.02 -8.35
C GLU A 133 -14.51 -5.45 -9.82
N GLU A 134 -14.39 -4.51 -10.73
CA GLU A 134 -14.26 -4.76 -12.17
C GLU A 134 -12.82 -5.02 -12.62
N GLY A 135 -11.87 -4.89 -11.69
CA GLY A 135 -10.45 -5.11 -11.97
C GLY A 135 -10.18 -6.54 -12.47
N ARG A 136 -9.38 -6.66 -13.54
CA ARG A 136 -8.94 -7.93 -14.09
C ARG A 136 -7.45 -8.12 -13.83
N LEU A 137 -7.03 -9.33 -13.47
CA LEU A 137 -5.60 -9.62 -13.32
C LEU A 137 -4.85 -9.30 -14.63
N LEU A 138 -3.73 -8.60 -14.51
CA LEU A 138 -2.85 -8.34 -15.65
C LEU A 138 -2.20 -9.62 -16.21
N TRP A 139 -2.04 -10.62 -15.36
CA TRP A 139 -1.47 -11.92 -15.68
C TRP A 139 -2.06 -13.02 -14.79
N PRO A 140 -1.96 -14.30 -15.20
CA PRO A 140 -2.38 -15.43 -14.39
C PRO A 140 -1.64 -15.49 -13.03
N PRO A 141 -2.28 -15.98 -11.96
CA PRO A 141 -1.69 -16.04 -10.61
C PRO A 141 -0.39 -16.84 -10.53
N GLU A 142 -0.20 -17.82 -11.43
CA GLU A 142 0.97 -18.67 -11.53
C GLU A 142 2.15 -18.03 -12.28
N THR A 143 2.01 -16.79 -12.75
CA THR A 143 3.09 -16.06 -13.44
C THR A 143 4.31 -15.95 -12.55
N GLY A 144 5.46 -16.40 -13.05
CA GLY A 144 6.69 -16.42 -12.28
C GLY A 144 7.21 -15.03 -11.95
N ALA A 145 7.77 -14.85 -10.77
CA ALA A 145 8.33 -13.59 -10.30
C ALA A 145 9.50 -13.07 -11.19
N THR A 146 10.18 -13.97 -11.87
CA THR A 146 11.28 -13.65 -12.81
C THR A 146 10.89 -13.76 -14.28
N SER A 147 9.58 -13.90 -14.58
CA SER A 147 9.08 -14.00 -15.96
C SER A 147 9.34 -12.72 -16.76
N ASN A 148 9.41 -12.86 -18.08
CA ASN A 148 9.56 -11.69 -18.96
C ASN A 148 8.39 -10.70 -18.84
N THR A 149 7.17 -11.23 -18.65
CA THR A 149 5.96 -10.43 -18.43
C THR A 149 6.11 -9.52 -17.20
N TYR A 150 6.49 -10.09 -16.04
CA TYR A 150 6.64 -9.29 -14.83
C TYR A 150 7.83 -8.33 -14.90
N ARG A 151 8.94 -8.75 -15.53
CA ARG A 151 10.09 -7.85 -15.80
C ARG A 151 9.71 -6.67 -16.66
N ALA A 152 8.93 -6.89 -17.73
CA ALA A 152 8.47 -5.83 -18.62
C ALA A 152 7.57 -4.83 -17.90
N PHE A 153 6.72 -5.31 -16.99
CA PHE A 153 5.91 -4.46 -16.12
C PHE A 153 6.78 -3.62 -15.17
N LEU A 154 7.67 -4.27 -14.41
CA LEU A 154 8.54 -3.56 -13.45
C LEU A 154 9.45 -2.54 -14.13
N ALA A 155 9.93 -2.82 -15.33
CA ALA A 155 10.76 -1.89 -16.11
C ALA A 155 10.03 -0.59 -16.48
N GLN A 156 8.71 -0.61 -16.56
CA GLN A 156 7.89 0.58 -16.80
C GLN A 156 7.42 1.20 -15.48
N PHE A 157 6.98 0.38 -14.53
CA PHE A 157 6.45 0.85 -13.25
C PHE A 157 7.50 1.56 -12.39
N LEU A 158 8.70 0.98 -12.23
CA LEU A 158 9.69 1.52 -11.28
C LEU A 158 10.17 2.93 -11.63
N PRO A 159 10.46 3.28 -12.91
CA PRO A 159 10.79 4.66 -13.26
C PRO A 159 9.64 5.64 -13.00
N GLU A 160 8.41 5.26 -13.34
CA GLU A 160 7.22 6.09 -13.10
C GLU A 160 6.97 6.28 -11.59
N PHE A 161 7.15 5.22 -10.81
CA PHE A 161 7.02 5.28 -9.35
C PHE A 161 8.08 6.20 -8.75
N LYS A 162 9.34 6.06 -9.18
CA LYS A 162 10.39 6.98 -8.73
C LYS A 162 10.05 8.43 -9.07
N ALA A 163 9.60 8.69 -10.29
CA ALA A 163 9.22 10.03 -10.74
C ALA A 163 8.04 10.59 -9.90
N PHE A 164 7.07 9.74 -9.53
CA PHE A 164 6.01 10.12 -8.61
C PHE A 164 6.56 10.50 -7.23
N LEU A 165 7.43 9.67 -6.65
CA LEU A 165 8.02 9.93 -5.33
C LEU A 165 8.84 11.22 -5.30
N ASP A 166 9.63 11.47 -6.34
CA ASP A 166 10.42 12.70 -6.48
C ASP A 166 9.52 13.93 -6.58
N ARG A 167 8.51 13.88 -7.43
CA ARG A 167 7.57 14.99 -7.67
C ARG A 167 6.78 15.37 -6.42
N GLU A 168 6.35 14.37 -5.65
CA GLU A 168 5.58 14.58 -4.43
C GLU A 168 6.46 14.77 -3.17
N GLY A 169 7.80 14.73 -3.30
CA GLY A 169 8.73 14.88 -2.18
C GLY A 169 8.65 13.74 -1.16
N LEU A 170 8.38 12.52 -1.61
CA LEU A 170 8.10 11.38 -0.75
C LEU A 170 9.29 10.44 -0.56
N LEU A 171 10.35 10.56 -1.36
CA LEU A 171 11.44 9.56 -1.37
C LEU A 171 12.06 9.35 0.02
N GLU A 172 12.38 10.42 0.72
CA GLU A 172 12.97 10.39 2.07
C GLU A 172 11.99 9.91 3.17
N ARG A 173 10.71 9.78 2.82
CA ARG A 173 9.64 9.32 3.69
C ARG A 173 9.13 7.93 3.32
N SER A 174 9.88 7.22 2.47
CA SER A 174 9.45 5.96 1.85
C SER A 174 10.23 4.77 2.38
N PHE A 175 9.51 3.70 2.69
CA PHE A 175 10.03 2.38 2.99
C PHE A 175 9.57 1.40 1.92
N PHE A 176 10.50 0.67 1.34
CA PHE A 176 10.22 -0.30 0.28
C PHE A 176 10.30 -1.71 0.82
N HIS A 177 9.17 -2.38 0.85
CA HIS A 177 9.08 -3.77 1.25
C HIS A 177 9.16 -4.64 0.00
N VAL A 178 10.33 -5.17 -0.29
CA VAL A 178 10.55 -5.94 -1.54
C VAL A 178 9.82 -7.27 -1.50
N SER A 179 9.95 -8.00 -0.39
CA SER A 179 9.28 -9.27 -0.13
C SER A 179 9.22 -9.52 1.36
N ASP A 180 8.16 -10.15 1.85
CA ASP A 180 8.01 -10.56 3.24
C ASP A 180 8.45 -12.02 3.42
N GLU A 181 9.20 -12.29 4.50
CA GLU A 181 9.70 -13.63 4.86
C GLU A 181 10.28 -14.41 3.67
N PRO A 182 11.30 -13.89 2.97
CA PRO A 182 11.94 -14.63 1.90
C PRO A 182 12.63 -15.88 2.47
N HIS A 183 12.33 -17.04 1.91
CA HIS A 183 13.10 -18.25 2.22
C HIS A 183 14.43 -18.19 1.46
N GLY A 184 15.52 -18.24 2.20
CA GLY A 184 16.88 -18.34 1.67
C GLY A 184 17.26 -19.76 1.29
#